data_c044ea64152276f0ef4f77d5f452587e
#
_entry.id   c044ea64152276f0ef4f77d5f452587e
#
_cell.length_a   1.000
_cell.length_b   1.000
_cell.length_c   1.000
_cell.angle_alpha   90.00
_cell.angle_beta   90.00
_cell.angle_gamma   90.00
#
_symmetry.space_group_name_H-M   'P 1'
#
loop_
_entity.id
_entity.type
_entity.pdbx_description
1 polymer ?
#
loop_
_entity_poly.entity_id
_entity_poly.type
_entity_poly.pdbx_seq_one_letter_code
_entity_poly.pdbx_strand_id
1 'polypeptide(L)'
;MIFDKLILNHNVWEKLSSAVNNNKVPNAFIFSGIDGTGKEAHAIEFSAFLNCKRVVEKKYPCGDCRSCLKVRSLNHEEIYLIHPTPPPKNKSDSNLDQKVIEEIYKNYKQKLLNPYHKIKIGNSKTIPIASIRGLKKKLFFSKSDENWSVVIISDAEKLCTQ
;
A
#
# COMPACT_ATOMS: atom_id res chain seq x y z
N MET A 1 2.67 -5.62 -15.15
CA MET A 1 3.01 -4.78 -13.98
C MET A 1 2.08 -3.59 -13.94
N ILE A 2 1.80 -3.04 -12.73
CA ILE A 2 0.96 -1.84 -12.60
C ILE A 2 1.77 -0.54 -12.74
N PHE A 3 3.06 -0.56 -12.44
CA PHE A 3 3.96 0.57 -12.60
C PHE A 3 4.96 0.33 -13.75
N ASP A 4 4.77 1.02 -14.86
CA ASP A 4 5.61 0.85 -16.06
C ASP A 4 7.07 1.29 -15.84
N LYS A 5 7.31 2.23 -14.91
CA LYS A 5 8.65 2.79 -14.60
C LYS A 5 9.31 2.18 -13.38
N LEU A 6 8.71 1.17 -12.76
CA LEU A 6 9.31 0.50 -11.61
C LEU A 6 10.37 -0.49 -12.06
N ILE A 7 11.59 -0.30 -11.61
CA ILE A 7 12.67 -1.26 -11.75
C ILE A 7 12.57 -2.23 -10.57
N LEU A 8 12.08 -3.43 -10.85
CA LEU A 8 11.97 -4.46 -9.81
C LEU A 8 13.35 -4.98 -9.40
N ASN A 9 13.56 -5.08 -8.10
CA ASN A 9 14.67 -5.86 -7.59
C ASN A 9 14.37 -7.35 -7.83
N HIS A 10 15.09 -7.95 -8.78
CA HIS A 10 14.83 -9.31 -9.25
C HIS A 10 14.88 -10.34 -8.12
N ASN A 11 15.91 -10.27 -7.27
CA ASN A 11 16.08 -11.21 -6.15
C ASN A 11 14.95 -11.12 -5.12
N VAL A 12 14.48 -9.89 -4.83
CA VAL A 12 13.36 -9.68 -3.92
C VAL A 12 12.08 -10.18 -4.56
N TRP A 13 11.86 -9.85 -5.84
CA TRP A 13 10.64 -10.22 -6.54
C TRP A 13 10.48 -11.73 -6.73
N GLU A 14 11.56 -12.44 -7.00
CA GLU A 14 11.54 -13.91 -7.06
C GLU A 14 11.10 -14.56 -5.76
N LYS A 15 11.59 -14.07 -4.62
CA LYS A 15 11.18 -14.56 -3.30
C LYS A 15 9.69 -14.32 -3.06
N LEU A 16 9.19 -13.13 -3.40
CA LEU A 16 7.77 -12.77 -3.25
C LEU A 16 6.87 -13.64 -4.15
N SER A 17 7.21 -13.75 -5.42
CA SER A 17 6.43 -14.55 -6.38
C SER A 17 6.47 -16.05 -6.05
N SER A 18 7.62 -16.56 -5.59
CA SER A 18 7.75 -17.93 -5.13
C SER A 18 6.88 -18.22 -3.91
N ALA A 19 6.79 -17.30 -2.95
CA ALA A 19 5.93 -17.44 -1.78
C ALA A 19 4.45 -17.59 -2.19
N VAL A 20 4.00 -16.80 -3.16
CA VAL A 20 2.62 -16.87 -3.70
C VAL A 20 2.39 -18.20 -4.42
N ASN A 21 3.30 -18.57 -5.34
CA ASN A 21 3.14 -19.77 -6.16
C ASN A 21 3.17 -21.08 -5.33
N ASN A 22 3.84 -21.06 -4.20
CA ASN A 22 3.92 -22.19 -3.27
C ASN A 22 2.84 -22.15 -2.17
N ASN A 23 1.89 -21.21 -2.23
CA ASN A 23 0.88 -21.00 -1.18
C ASN A 23 1.48 -20.81 0.23
N LYS A 24 2.66 -20.16 0.30
CA LYS A 24 3.41 -19.92 1.55
C LYS A 24 3.62 -18.41 1.78
N VAL A 25 2.56 -17.63 1.60
CA VAL A 25 2.61 -16.18 1.81
C VAL A 25 2.59 -15.90 3.32
N PRO A 26 3.65 -15.30 3.89
CA PRO A 26 3.64 -14.89 5.30
C PRO A 26 2.59 -13.82 5.58
N ASN A 27 2.12 -13.76 6.83
CA ASN A 27 1.14 -12.74 7.25
C ASN A 27 1.74 -11.32 7.30
N ALA A 28 3.07 -11.19 7.36
CA ALA A 28 3.76 -9.91 7.41
C ALA A 28 5.09 -9.94 6.63
N PHE A 29 5.39 -8.82 5.97
CA PHE A 29 6.65 -8.58 5.28
C PHE A 29 7.24 -7.25 5.74
N ILE A 30 8.56 -7.19 5.86
CA ILE A 30 9.30 -5.95 6.10
C ILE A 30 10.13 -5.63 4.85
N PHE A 31 9.79 -4.53 4.19
CA PHE A 31 10.57 -3.98 3.09
C PHE A 31 11.55 -2.93 3.65
N SER A 32 12.81 -3.31 3.80
CA SER A 32 13.87 -2.44 4.31
C SER A 32 14.86 -2.04 3.21
N GLY A 33 15.55 -0.92 3.40
CA GLY A 33 16.55 -0.41 2.48
C GLY A 33 16.63 1.12 2.50
N ILE A 34 17.59 1.69 1.79
CA ILE A 34 17.81 3.15 1.70
C ILE A 34 16.64 3.86 1.00
N ASP A 35 16.50 5.17 1.21
CA ASP A 35 15.48 5.96 0.54
C ASP A 35 15.68 5.94 -0.98
N GLY A 36 14.59 6.01 -1.73
CA GLY A 36 14.62 6.00 -3.20
C GLY A 36 14.67 4.62 -3.86
N THR A 37 14.86 3.52 -3.13
CA THR A 37 14.89 2.16 -3.71
C THR A 37 13.54 1.59 -4.12
N GLY A 38 12.46 2.36 -3.96
CA GLY A 38 11.12 1.94 -4.39
C GLY A 38 10.46 0.88 -3.48
N LYS A 39 10.84 0.78 -2.22
CA LYS A 39 10.27 -0.17 -1.25
C LYS A 39 8.74 -0.19 -1.25
N GLU A 40 8.15 0.99 -1.13
CA GLU A 40 6.69 1.14 -1.14
C GLU A 40 6.08 0.74 -2.49
N ALA A 41 6.73 1.08 -3.61
CA ALA A 41 6.26 0.68 -4.93
C ALA A 41 6.31 -0.83 -5.13
N HIS A 42 7.34 -1.51 -4.61
CA HIS A 42 7.40 -2.98 -4.61
C HIS A 42 6.27 -3.60 -3.77
N ALA A 43 5.96 -3.03 -2.61
CA ALA A 43 4.86 -3.49 -1.77
C ALA A 43 3.50 -3.31 -2.48
N ILE A 44 3.29 -2.18 -3.16
CA ILE A 44 2.08 -1.92 -3.95
C ILE A 44 2.00 -2.87 -5.15
N GLU A 45 3.09 -3.08 -5.88
CA GLU A 45 3.15 -4.03 -7.00
C GLU A 45 2.85 -5.46 -6.53
N PHE A 46 3.39 -5.85 -5.36
CA PHE A 46 3.13 -7.15 -4.76
C PHE A 46 1.67 -7.30 -4.33
N SER A 47 1.05 -6.26 -3.79
CA SER A 47 -0.37 -6.28 -3.46
C SER A 47 -1.26 -6.44 -4.71
N ALA A 48 -0.83 -5.87 -5.84
CA ALA A 48 -1.48 -6.10 -7.12
C ALA A 48 -1.32 -7.54 -7.59
N PHE A 49 -0.14 -8.14 -7.40
CA PHE A 49 0.09 -9.54 -7.74
C PHE A 49 -0.80 -10.49 -6.92
N LEU A 50 -0.92 -10.27 -5.62
CA LEU A 50 -1.79 -11.05 -4.73
C LEU A 50 -3.27 -10.99 -5.15
N ASN A 51 -3.73 -9.86 -5.67
CA ASN A 51 -5.13 -9.62 -6.03
C ASN A 51 -5.40 -9.70 -7.54
N CYS A 52 -4.39 -10.04 -8.35
CA CYS A 52 -4.53 -10.11 -9.79
C CYS A 52 -5.37 -11.33 -10.21
N LYS A 53 -6.41 -11.10 -11.02
CA LYS A 53 -7.26 -12.18 -11.54
C LYS A 53 -6.66 -12.89 -12.77
N ARG A 54 -5.59 -12.33 -13.40
CA ARG A 54 -4.93 -12.86 -14.60
C ARG A 54 -3.41 -12.67 -14.47
N VAL A 55 -2.80 -13.43 -13.57
CA VAL A 55 -1.36 -13.40 -13.36
C VAL A 55 -0.60 -13.81 -14.62
N VAL A 56 0.41 -13.03 -15.02
CA VAL A 56 1.25 -13.30 -16.20
C VAL A 56 2.46 -14.14 -15.76
N GLU A 57 2.72 -15.23 -16.48
CA GLU A 57 3.86 -16.14 -16.24
C GLU A 57 3.99 -16.66 -14.81
N LYS A 58 2.88 -16.68 -14.04
CA LYS A 58 2.89 -16.97 -12.60
C LYS A 58 3.86 -16.09 -11.79
N LYS A 59 4.18 -14.90 -12.31
CA LYS A 59 5.23 -14.05 -11.76
C LYS A 59 4.83 -12.57 -11.62
N TYR A 60 3.95 -12.06 -12.48
CA TYR A 60 3.62 -10.63 -12.51
C TYR A 60 2.12 -10.38 -12.54
N PRO A 61 1.65 -9.27 -11.94
CA PRO A 61 0.28 -8.83 -12.15
C PRO A 61 0.09 -8.41 -13.62
N CYS A 62 -1.09 -8.67 -14.19
CA CYS A 62 -1.34 -8.37 -15.61
C CYS A 62 -1.35 -6.86 -15.92
N GLY A 63 -1.62 -6.01 -14.94
CA GLY A 63 -1.66 -4.55 -15.11
C GLY A 63 -2.97 -3.98 -15.65
N ASP A 64 -3.85 -4.81 -16.25
CA ASP A 64 -5.03 -4.38 -17.01
C ASP A 64 -6.38 -4.94 -16.49
N CYS A 65 -6.39 -5.92 -15.60
CA CYS A 65 -7.64 -6.37 -14.99
C CYS A 65 -8.18 -5.33 -14.01
N ARG A 66 -9.47 -5.39 -13.70
CA ARG A 66 -10.15 -4.44 -12.81
C ARG A 66 -9.44 -4.25 -11.47
N SER A 67 -8.94 -5.34 -10.86
CA SER A 67 -8.16 -5.28 -9.62
C SER A 67 -6.86 -4.51 -9.83
N CYS A 68 -6.04 -4.86 -10.84
CA CYS A 68 -4.78 -4.17 -11.13
C CYS A 68 -4.98 -2.66 -11.39
N LEU A 69 -6.02 -2.28 -12.14
CA LEU A 69 -6.34 -0.87 -12.39
C LEU A 69 -6.71 -0.11 -11.11
N LYS A 70 -7.46 -0.75 -10.20
CA LYS A 70 -7.78 -0.18 -8.89
C LYS A 70 -6.55 -0.05 -8.00
N VAL A 71 -5.66 -1.05 -8.00
CA VAL A 71 -4.38 -0.95 -7.26
C VAL A 71 -3.52 0.15 -7.85
N ARG A 72 -3.41 0.22 -9.17
CA ARG A 72 -2.67 1.29 -9.87
C ARG A 72 -3.17 2.67 -9.44
N SER A 73 -4.47 2.88 -9.36
CA SER A 73 -5.07 4.14 -8.89
C SER A 73 -5.03 4.34 -7.37
N LEU A 74 -4.42 3.42 -6.62
CA LEU A 74 -4.38 3.40 -5.15
C LEU A 74 -5.78 3.50 -4.51
N ASN A 75 -6.77 2.91 -5.17
CA ASN A 75 -8.19 2.91 -4.76
C ASN A 75 -8.81 1.51 -4.81
N HIS A 76 -8.05 0.52 -4.36
CA HIS A 76 -8.53 -0.86 -4.24
C HIS A 76 -9.18 -1.08 -2.88
N GLU A 77 -10.33 -1.74 -2.84
CA GLU A 77 -11.16 -1.91 -1.65
C GLU A 77 -10.44 -2.66 -0.53
N GLU A 78 -9.58 -3.62 -0.90
CA GLU A 78 -8.88 -4.50 0.03
C GLU A 78 -7.41 -4.10 0.23
N ILE A 79 -6.97 -2.95 -0.30
CA ILE A 79 -5.58 -2.49 -0.14
C ILE A 79 -5.57 -1.15 0.57
N TYR A 80 -4.98 -1.13 1.74
CA TYR A 80 -4.95 0.00 2.65
C TYR A 80 -3.54 0.55 2.75
N LEU A 81 -3.36 1.83 2.41
CA LEU A 81 -2.10 2.55 2.58
C LEU A 81 -2.18 3.43 3.82
N ILE A 82 -1.23 3.25 4.71
CA ILE A 82 -1.08 4.02 5.94
C ILE A 82 0.22 4.82 5.86
N HIS A 83 0.10 6.12 6.02
CA HIS A 83 1.22 7.07 6.01
C HIS A 83 1.20 7.95 7.27
N PRO A 84 2.32 8.59 7.60
CA PRO A 84 2.28 9.70 8.55
C PRO A 84 1.31 10.78 8.07
N THR A 85 0.36 11.14 8.91
CA THR A 85 -0.64 12.19 8.64
C THR A 85 -0.77 13.11 9.84
N PRO A 86 -1.23 14.35 9.66
CA PRO A 86 -1.61 15.18 10.78
C PRO A 86 -2.67 14.46 11.64
N PRO A 87 -2.62 14.63 12.97
CA PRO A 87 -3.66 14.07 13.82
C PRO A 87 -5.02 14.67 13.48
N PRO A 88 -6.12 13.91 13.60
CA PRO A 88 -7.47 14.44 13.39
C PRO A 88 -7.75 15.57 14.40
N LYS A 89 -8.51 16.58 13.98
CA LYS A 89 -8.85 17.74 14.82
C LYS A 89 -9.57 17.34 16.11
N ASN A 90 -10.43 16.32 16.03
CA ASN A 90 -11.11 15.76 17.20
C ASN A 90 -10.58 14.35 17.46
N LYS A 91 -10.12 14.10 18.68
CA LYS A 91 -9.56 12.77 19.08
C LYS A 91 -10.57 11.62 18.96
N SER A 92 -11.86 11.92 18.97
CA SER A 92 -12.96 10.94 18.79
C SER A 92 -13.31 10.68 17.33
N ASP A 93 -12.84 11.52 16.40
CA ASP A 93 -13.17 11.43 14.99
C ASP A 93 -12.04 10.72 14.23
N SER A 94 -12.38 9.69 13.48
CA SER A 94 -11.44 9.01 12.59
C SER A 94 -11.32 9.70 11.22
N ASN A 95 -12.08 10.78 10.98
CA ASN A 95 -12.12 11.48 9.72
C ASN A 95 -10.97 12.49 9.61
N LEU A 96 -10.28 12.43 8.50
CA LEU A 96 -9.24 13.39 8.15
C LEU A 96 -9.87 14.70 7.68
N ASP A 97 -9.17 15.81 7.90
CA ASP A 97 -9.54 17.12 7.36
C ASP A 97 -9.56 17.04 5.81
N GLN A 98 -10.51 17.75 5.18
CA GLN A 98 -10.66 17.80 3.73
C GLN A 98 -9.35 18.18 3.02
N LYS A 99 -8.60 19.14 3.57
CA LYS A 99 -7.29 19.55 3.03
C LYS A 99 -6.27 18.42 3.04
N VAL A 100 -6.28 17.61 4.10
CA VAL A 100 -5.40 16.42 4.22
C VAL A 100 -5.78 15.37 3.17
N ILE A 101 -7.06 15.17 2.97
CA ILE A 101 -7.58 14.24 1.95
C ILE A 101 -7.14 14.69 0.54
N GLU A 102 -7.27 15.97 0.21
CA GLU A 102 -6.83 16.54 -1.07
C GLU A 102 -5.33 16.37 -1.29
N GLU A 103 -4.53 16.57 -0.23
CA GLU A 103 -3.09 16.39 -0.29
C GLU A 103 -2.72 14.91 -0.50
N ILE A 104 -3.42 13.97 0.15
CA ILE A 104 -3.29 12.53 -0.09
C ILE A 104 -3.55 12.22 -1.57
N TYR A 105 -4.66 12.68 -2.14
CA TYR A 105 -4.98 12.44 -3.55
C TYR A 105 -3.93 13.04 -4.50
N LYS A 106 -3.40 14.22 -4.19
CA LYS A 106 -2.31 14.82 -4.96
C LYS A 106 -1.05 13.94 -4.94
N ASN A 107 -0.67 13.43 -3.78
CA ASN A 107 0.47 12.52 -3.62
C ASN A 107 0.23 11.20 -4.38
N TYR A 108 -0.99 10.65 -4.33
CA TYR A 108 -1.34 9.43 -5.06
C TYR A 108 -1.21 9.63 -6.58
N LYS A 109 -1.67 10.76 -7.12
CA LYS A 109 -1.47 11.11 -8.54
C LYS A 109 0.02 11.18 -8.90
N GLN A 110 0.85 11.77 -8.04
CA GLN A 110 2.31 11.80 -8.26
C GLN A 110 2.92 10.39 -8.23
N LYS A 111 2.45 9.53 -7.32
CA LYS A 111 2.88 8.13 -7.23
C LYS A 111 2.59 7.34 -8.50
N LEU A 112 1.46 7.61 -9.16
CA LEU A 112 1.10 7.01 -10.45
C LEU A 112 2.09 7.36 -11.56
N LEU A 113 2.55 8.61 -11.58
CA LEU A 113 3.50 9.11 -12.58
C LEU A 113 4.93 8.66 -12.30
N ASN A 114 5.28 8.58 -11.02
CA ASN A 114 6.60 8.18 -10.54
C ASN A 114 6.48 7.21 -9.37
N PRO A 115 6.72 5.91 -9.57
CA PRO A 115 6.63 4.91 -8.51
C PRO A 115 7.57 5.15 -7.33
N TYR A 116 8.65 5.93 -7.54
CA TYR A 116 9.60 6.30 -6.48
C TYR A 116 9.19 7.54 -5.69
N HIS A 117 8.09 8.21 -6.09
CA HIS A 117 7.59 9.35 -5.34
C HIS A 117 7.29 8.94 -3.89
N LYS A 118 7.89 9.63 -2.92
CA LYS A 118 7.61 9.43 -1.49
C LYS A 118 6.37 10.21 -1.11
N ILE A 119 5.36 9.53 -0.61
CA ILE A 119 4.12 10.16 -0.14
C ILE A 119 4.44 10.92 1.15
N LYS A 120 4.23 12.25 1.11
CA LYS A 120 4.42 13.14 2.25
C LYS A 120 3.17 14.00 2.41
N ILE A 121 2.62 14.04 3.62
CA ILE A 121 1.39 14.75 3.94
C ILE A 121 1.70 15.79 5.02
N GLY A 122 1.75 17.04 4.59
CA GLY A 122 2.22 18.14 5.43
C GLY A 122 3.61 17.87 6.02
N ASN A 123 3.84 18.37 7.22
CA ASN A 123 5.05 18.10 8.00
C ASN A 123 4.87 16.95 9.00
N SER A 124 4.02 15.98 8.69
CA SER A 124 3.69 14.91 9.61
C SER A 124 4.86 13.98 9.85
N LYS A 125 5.18 13.76 11.11
CA LYS A 125 6.31 12.94 11.56
C LYS A 125 5.88 11.59 12.15
N THR A 126 4.58 11.43 12.43
CA THR A 126 4.05 10.23 13.11
C THR A 126 2.82 9.69 12.41
N ILE A 127 2.58 8.40 12.55
CA ILE A 127 1.34 7.75 12.15
C ILE A 127 0.39 7.79 13.35
N PRO A 128 -0.76 8.50 13.26
CA PRO A 128 -1.69 8.61 14.37
C PRO A 128 -2.31 7.25 14.71
N ILE A 129 -2.47 6.96 15.99
CA ILE A 129 -3.13 5.72 16.45
C ILE A 129 -4.59 5.62 15.95
N ALA A 130 -5.23 6.75 15.73
CA ALA A 130 -6.58 6.83 15.16
C ALA A 130 -6.65 6.19 13.75
N SER A 131 -5.61 6.36 12.92
CA SER A 131 -5.51 5.73 11.61
C SER A 131 -5.48 4.20 11.71
N ILE A 132 -4.74 3.67 12.67
CA ILE A 132 -4.65 2.22 12.92
C ILE A 132 -5.97 1.67 13.48
N ARG A 133 -6.61 2.40 14.40
CA ARG A 133 -7.93 2.02 14.93
C ARG A 133 -9.00 2.04 13.84
N GLY A 134 -9.00 3.05 12.97
CA GLY A 134 -9.89 3.15 11.83
C GLY A 134 -9.69 2.00 10.84
N LEU A 135 -8.43 1.67 10.54
CA LEU A 135 -8.08 0.52 9.70
C LEU A 135 -8.60 -0.80 10.30
N LYS A 136 -8.38 -1.02 11.61
CA LYS A 136 -8.85 -2.22 12.29
C LYS A 136 -10.37 -2.41 12.15
N LYS A 137 -11.15 -1.33 12.27
CA LYS A 137 -12.60 -1.38 12.01
C LYS A 137 -12.90 -1.77 10.56
N LYS A 138 -12.23 -1.16 9.58
CA LYS A 138 -12.44 -1.49 8.16
C LYS A 138 -12.14 -2.97 7.86
N LEU A 139 -11.02 -3.50 8.32
CA LEU A 139 -10.65 -4.90 8.14
C LEU A 139 -11.66 -5.88 8.78
N PHE A 140 -12.29 -5.49 9.88
CA PHE A 140 -13.30 -6.31 10.56
C PHE A 140 -14.60 -6.42 9.74
N PHE A 141 -14.95 -5.36 8.99
CA PHE A 141 -16.16 -5.29 8.15
C PHE A 141 -15.91 -5.68 6.69
N SER A 142 -14.65 -5.68 6.24
CA SER A 142 -14.26 -6.10 4.91
C SER A 142 -14.08 -7.61 4.90
N LYS A 143 -15.11 -8.33 4.52
CA LYS A 143 -15.04 -9.77 4.28
C LYS A 143 -15.22 -10.03 2.79
N SER A 144 -14.14 -9.97 2.04
CA SER A 144 -14.10 -10.54 0.71
C SER A 144 -13.37 -11.88 0.81
N ASP A 145 -14.11 -12.97 0.68
CA ASP A 145 -13.53 -14.33 0.66
C ASP A 145 -12.65 -14.57 -0.58
N GLU A 146 -12.69 -13.66 -1.55
CA GLU A 146 -12.02 -13.81 -2.84
C GLU A 146 -10.72 -13.00 -3.00
N ASN A 147 -10.44 -12.04 -2.13
CA ASN A 147 -9.31 -11.12 -2.27
C ASN A 147 -8.46 -11.06 -1.01
N TRP A 148 -7.17 -10.81 -1.21
CA TRP A 148 -6.26 -10.54 -0.11
C TRP A 148 -6.49 -9.14 0.45
N SER A 149 -6.77 -9.03 1.74
CA SER A 149 -6.72 -7.75 2.45
C SER A 149 -5.27 -7.42 2.78
N VAL A 150 -4.74 -6.37 2.15
CA VAL A 150 -3.33 -5.98 2.28
C VAL A 150 -3.22 -4.60 2.92
N VAL A 151 -2.41 -4.52 3.96
CA VAL A 151 -2.08 -3.26 4.63
C VAL A 151 -0.63 -2.91 4.35
N ILE A 152 -0.40 -1.75 3.77
CA ILE A 152 0.94 -1.21 3.52
C ILE A 152 1.14 -0.03 4.47
N ILE A 153 2.12 -0.14 5.37
CA ILE A 153 2.48 0.90 6.33
C ILE A 153 3.82 1.49 5.89
N SER A 154 3.77 2.72 5.39
CA SER A 154 4.97 3.46 5.00
C SER A 154 5.61 4.11 6.22
N ASP A 155 6.94 4.12 6.28
CA ASP A 155 7.70 4.67 7.41
C ASP A 155 7.21 4.08 8.75
N ALA A 156 7.18 2.74 8.88
CA ALA A 156 6.62 2.03 10.04
C ALA A 156 7.30 2.40 11.37
N GLU A 157 8.54 2.88 11.32
CA GLU A 157 9.26 3.43 12.47
C GLU A 157 8.60 4.69 13.07
N LYS A 158 7.67 5.31 12.32
CA LYS A 158 6.91 6.49 12.77
C LYS A 158 5.57 6.13 13.42
N LEU A 159 5.31 4.84 13.66
CA LEU A 159 4.18 4.42 14.47
C LEU A 159 4.32 5.03 15.88
N CYS A 160 3.27 5.73 16.32
CA CYS A 160 3.26 6.33 17.64
C CYS A 160 3.26 5.23 18.71
N THR A 161 4.32 5.14 19.50
CA THR A 161 4.32 4.40 20.78
C THR A 161 3.62 5.25 21.81
N GLN A 162 2.65 4.69 22.53
CA GLN A 162 2.03 5.33 23.69
C GLN A 162 3.02 5.44 24.83
#